data_acc2b01468b0f1cd09ceae095c270518
#
_entry.id   acc2b01468b0f1cd09ceae095c270518
#
_cell.length_a   1.000
_cell.length_b   1.000
_cell.length_c   1.000
_cell.angle_alpha   90.00
_cell.angle_beta   90.00
_cell.angle_gamma   90.00
#
_symmetry.space_group_name_H-M   'P 1'
#
loop_
_entity.id
_entity.type
_entity.pdbx_description
1 polymer ?
#
loop_
_entity_poly.entity_id
_entity_poly.type
_entity_poly.pdbx_seq_one_letter_code
_entity_poly.pdbx_strand_id
1 'polypeptide(L)'
;MLKKIVFMGTSVFAVKILKSLYQNGYPIATVYTQAPKKSNRGMRVTKSPVHSISETLSLEVRTPVTLKNNQEEYEYLKNIDADMCLVIAYGQIIPESFLNLTKKGFINIHASLLPKYRGAAPIQRAIMNLEKKTGISIMKINSQLDEGPVCKSYEIDIDEKDSSDDLSEKLSDLAVEKILDDIDDILDDKAKFRDQDHSNATYAKKIDKKESSIDWNTPAKSVIAKINGLNGAHFIFQGARYKILKAELNNLSGKPGEIIGDSLEIACKEKSIKVMMIQREGKKPQKTPEFLLGSQIKKGLFLSNV
;
A
#
# COMPACT_ATOMS: atom_id res chain seq x y z
N MET A 1 33.70 -8.83 -9.04
CA MET A 1 33.14 -7.49 -9.35
C MET A 1 32.03 -7.21 -8.36
N LEU A 2 31.87 -5.96 -7.90
CA LEU A 2 30.75 -5.56 -7.07
C LEU A 2 29.45 -5.68 -7.89
N LYS A 3 28.46 -6.41 -7.38
CA LYS A 3 27.18 -6.67 -8.04
C LYS A 3 26.28 -5.43 -7.98
N LYS A 4 26.08 -4.75 -9.12
CA LYS A 4 25.32 -3.50 -9.21
C LYS A 4 23.82 -3.74 -9.17
N ILE A 5 23.11 -2.94 -8.37
CA ILE A 5 21.65 -2.96 -8.26
C ILE A 5 21.06 -1.65 -8.80
N VAL A 6 20.05 -1.73 -9.64
CA VAL A 6 19.13 -0.63 -9.93
C VAL A 6 17.95 -0.75 -8.99
N PHE A 7 17.58 0.33 -8.33
CA PHE A 7 16.43 0.35 -7.43
C PHE A 7 15.27 1.13 -8.06
N MET A 8 14.08 0.55 -8.10
CA MET A 8 12.86 1.20 -8.59
C MET A 8 11.80 1.23 -7.49
N GLY A 9 11.47 2.43 -6.96
CA GLY A 9 10.52 2.55 -5.88
C GLY A 9 9.92 3.94 -5.74
N THR A 10 8.77 4.06 -5.04
CA THR A 10 8.10 5.36 -4.90
C THR A 10 7.57 5.60 -3.49
N SER A 11 6.98 4.59 -2.87
CA SER A 11 6.25 4.70 -1.60
C SER A 11 7.16 4.69 -0.37
N VAL A 12 6.59 5.02 0.80
CA VAL A 12 7.27 4.90 2.11
C VAL A 12 7.71 3.46 2.37
N PHE A 13 6.94 2.47 1.92
CA PHE A 13 7.30 1.05 1.99
C PHE A 13 8.68 0.77 1.37
N ALA A 14 8.97 1.36 0.21
CA ALA A 14 10.26 1.19 -0.48
C ALA A 14 11.43 1.90 0.20
N VAL A 15 11.17 2.96 0.99
CA VAL A 15 12.22 3.77 1.64
C VAL A 15 13.04 2.96 2.64
N LYS A 16 12.39 2.15 3.49
CA LYS A 16 13.08 1.34 4.50
C LYS A 16 14.04 0.34 3.84
N ILE A 17 13.59 -0.29 2.76
CA ILE A 17 14.36 -1.29 2.01
C ILE A 17 15.55 -0.64 1.30
N LEU A 18 15.35 0.52 0.63
CA LEU A 18 16.45 1.27 0.02
C LEU A 18 17.52 1.66 1.04
N LYS A 19 17.10 2.16 2.20
CA LYS A 19 18.03 2.49 3.30
C LYS A 19 18.81 1.27 3.78
N SER A 20 18.14 0.15 3.98
CA SER A 20 18.78 -1.09 4.42
C SER A 20 19.86 -1.56 3.43
N LEU A 21 19.56 -1.56 2.13
CA LEU A 21 20.52 -1.91 1.09
C LEU A 21 21.73 -0.96 1.10
N TYR A 22 21.49 0.34 1.15
CA TYR A 22 22.56 1.34 1.19
C TYR A 22 23.47 1.18 2.42
N GLN A 23 22.86 1.01 3.61
CA GLN A 23 23.60 0.84 4.87
C GLN A 23 24.42 -0.44 4.93
N ASN A 24 23.99 -1.49 4.23
CA ASN A 24 24.71 -2.75 4.12
C ASN A 24 25.67 -2.79 2.93
N GLY A 25 25.95 -1.65 2.29
CA GLY A 25 26.99 -1.50 1.29
C GLY A 25 26.67 -2.08 -0.08
N TYR A 26 25.40 -2.36 -0.39
CA TYR A 26 25.02 -2.79 -1.74
C TYR A 26 25.23 -1.65 -2.75
N PRO A 27 25.92 -1.90 -3.89
CA PRO A 27 26.20 -0.89 -4.89
C PRO A 27 24.92 -0.53 -5.66
N ILE A 28 24.24 0.54 -5.24
CA ILE A 28 23.05 1.07 -5.89
C ILE A 28 23.51 2.01 -7.00
N ALA A 29 23.41 1.56 -8.26
CA ALA A 29 23.89 2.30 -9.41
C ALA A 29 23.03 3.52 -9.74
N THR A 30 21.69 3.39 -9.59
CA THR A 30 20.72 4.46 -9.79
C THR A 30 19.38 4.11 -9.13
N VAL A 31 18.59 5.13 -8.81
CA VAL A 31 17.27 4.98 -8.23
C VAL A 31 16.22 5.57 -9.18
N TYR A 32 15.24 4.76 -9.58
CA TYR A 32 14.07 5.21 -10.33
C TYR A 32 12.89 5.43 -9.40
N THR A 33 12.23 6.56 -9.56
CA THR A 33 11.00 6.87 -8.82
C THR A 33 10.05 7.67 -9.68
N GLN A 34 8.77 7.77 -9.29
CA GLN A 34 7.81 8.59 -10.03
C GLN A 34 8.21 10.06 -10.02
N ALA A 35 7.97 10.73 -11.14
CA ALA A 35 8.18 12.16 -11.28
C ALA A 35 7.44 12.94 -10.19
N PRO A 36 8.02 14.06 -9.68
CA PRO A 36 7.35 14.92 -8.72
C PRO A 36 5.98 15.35 -9.22
N LYS A 37 4.97 15.29 -8.35
CA LYS A 37 3.57 15.61 -8.69
C LYS A 37 3.08 16.77 -7.87
N LYS A 38 2.19 17.59 -8.45
CA LYS A 38 1.45 18.60 -7.69
C LYS A 38 0.55 17.91 -6.68
N SER A 39 0.77 18.16 -5.42
CA SER A 39 0.01 17.57 -4.31
C SER A 39 -0.23 18.60 -3.20
N ASN A 40 -1.11 18.25 -2.26
CA ASN A 40 -1.49 19.07 -1.10
C ASN A 40 -2.26 20.36 -1.44
N ARG A 41 -2.75 21.03 -0.39
CA ARG A 41 -3.36 22.35 -0.49
C ARG A 41 -2.31 23.35 -0.98
N GLY A 42 -2.55 23.99 -2.13
CA GLY A 42 -1.62 24.92 -2.77
C GLY A 42 -0.84 24.34 -3.96
N MET A 43 -1.13 23.09 -4.39
CA MET A 43 -0.56 22.50 -5.62
C MET A 43 0.98 22.55 -5.69
N ARG A 44 1.65 22.44 -4.56
CA ARG A 44 3.11 22.40 -4.52
C ARG A 44 3.62 21.10 -5.16
N VAL A 45 4.68 21.21 -5.93
CA VAL A 45 5.37 20.06 -6.51
C VAL A 45 6.05 19.31 -5.37
N THR A 46 5.64 18.05 -5.15
CA THR A 46 6.16 17.21 -4.06
C THR A 46 6.90 16.01 -4.65
N LYS A 47 8.13 15.81 -4.19
CA LYS A 47 8.94 14.64 -4.49
C LYS A 47 8.37 13.40 -3.81
N SER A 48 8.61 12.22 -4.38
CA SER A 48 8.26 10.97 -3.73
C SER A 48 9.11 10.74 -2.47
N PRO A 49 8.65 9.91 -1.50
CA PRO A 49 9.48 9.52 -0.35
C PRO A 49 10.84 8.93 -0.77
N VAL A 50 10.85 8.07 -1.80
CA VAL A 50 12.10 7.47 -2.33
C VAL A 50 13.00 8.54 -2.95
N HIS A 51 12.45 9.51 -3.70
CA HIS A 51 13.24 10.63 -4.25
C HIS A 51 13.97 11.38 -3.13
N SER A 52 13.21 11.80 -2.10
CA SER A 52 13.76 12.60 -1.01
C SER A 52 14.87 11.88 -0.24
N ILE A 53 14.69 10.59 0.04
CA ILE A 53 15.74 9.82 0.74
C ILE A 53 16.95 9.55 -0.15
N SER A 54 16.76 9.31 -1.44
CA SER A 54 17.87 9.08 -2.38
C SER A 54 18.78 10.30 -2.49
N GLU A 55 18.22 11.51 -2.50
CA GLU A 55 19.02 12.74 -2.45
C GLU A 55 19.82 12.85 -1.15
N THR A 56 19.22 12.51 0.00
CA THR A 56 19.93 12.50 1.29
C THR A 56 21.10 11.51 1.31
N LEU A 57 20.95 10.39 0.59
CA LEU A 57 21.97 9.36 0.47
C LEU A 57 22.96 9.63 -0.68
N SER A 58 22.85 10.77 -1.38
CA SER A 58 23.66 11.13 -2.55
C SER A 58 23.59 10.09 -3.67
N LEU A 59 22.46 9.40 -3.82
CA LEU A 59 22.21 8.45 -4.90
C LEU A 59 21.69 9.18 -6.15
N GLU A 60 22.09 8.72 -7.32
CA GLU A 60 21.55 9.22 -8.58
C GLU A 60 20.06 8.87 -8.71
N VAL A 61 19.23 9.87 -9.03
CA VAL A 61 17.76 9.72 -9.11
C VAL A 61 17.27 10.04 -10.50
N ARG A 62 16.52 9.09 -11.09
CA ARG A 62 15.82 9.26 -12.37
C ARG A 62 14.31 9.25 -12.15
N THR A 63 13.62 10.18 -12.81
CA THR A 63 12.18 10.36 -12.62
C THR A 63 11.45 10.44 -13.96
N PRO A 64 11.55 9.42 -14.82
CA PRO A 64 10.87 9.43 -16.11
C PRO A 64 9.35 9.48 -15.93
N VAL A 65 8.66 10.22 -16.81
CA VAL A 65 7.19 10.27 -16.82
C VAL A 65 6.63 8.89 -17.18
N THR A 66 7.31 8.18 -18.09
CA THR A 66 7.00 6.79 -18.46
C THR A 66 8.26 6.10 -18.98
N LEU A 67 8.30 4.79 -18.81
CA LEU A 67 9.32 3.94 -19.45
C LEU A 67 8.86 3.44 -20.83
N LYS A 68 7.54 3.50 -21.12
CA LYS A 68 6.99 3.04 -22.41
C LYS A 68 7.49 3.93 -23.55
N ASN A 69 8.09 3.31 -24.57
CA ASN A 69 8.68 3.99 -25.74
C ASN A 69 9.73 5.05 -25.37
N ASN A 70 10.44 4.86 -24.26
CA ASN A 70 11.48 5.76 -23.78
C ASN A 70 12.86 5.19 -24.09
N GLN A 71 13.40 5.54 -25.26
CA GLN A 71 14.68 5.03 -25.74
C GLN A 71 15.85 5.54 -24.90
N GLU A 72 15.78 6.78 -24.37
CA GLU A 72 16.82 7.33 -23.50
C GLU A 72 16.99 6.48 -22.24
N GLU A 73 15.88 6.15 -21.56
CA GLU A 73 15.95 5.32 -20.34
C GLU A 73 16.33 3.88 -20.64
N TYR A 74 15.94 3.36 -21.82
CA TYR A 74 16.35 2.03 -22.27
C TYR A 74 17.88 1.96 -22.41
N GLU A 75 18.47 2.87 -23.18
CA GLU A 75 19.94 2.90 -23.39
C GLU A 75 20.69 3.21 -22.08
N TYR A 76 20.15 4.09 -21.25
CA TYR A 76 20.75 4.38 -19.95
C TYR A 76 20.83 3.12 -19.06
N LEU A 77 19.71 2.39 -18.88
CA LEU A 77 19.68 1.16 -18.09
C LEU A 77 20.60 0.08 -18.68
N LYS A 78 20.59 -0.08 -20.00
CA LYS A 78 21.48 -1.01 -20.71
C LYS A 78 22.95 -0.72 -20.44
N ASN A 79 23.35 0.56 -20.47
CA ASN A 79 24.74 0.98 -20.26
C ASN A 79 25.20 0.87 -18.81
N ILE A 80 24.31 0.83 -17.82
CA ILE A 80 24.64 0.56 -16.42
C ILE A 80 25.25 -0.84 -16.26
N ASP A 81 24.83 -1.80 -17.08
CA ASP A 81 25.21 -3.23 -16.96
C ASP A 81 24.98 -3.73 -15.52
N ALA A 82 23.78 -3.51 -15.01
CA ALA A 82 23.40 -3.91 -13.67
C ALA A 82 23.19 -5.43 -13.56
N ASP A 83 23.48 -5.99 -12.40
CA ASP A 83 23.21 -7.40 -12.15
C ASP A 83 21.70 -7.65 -11.94
N MET A 84 21.02 -6.74 -11.25
CA MET A 84 19.62 -6.87 -10.90
C MET A 84 18.89 -5.51 -10.86
N CYS A 85 17.61 -5.50 -11.20
CA CYS A 85 16.74 -4.39 -10.87
C CYS A 85 15.76 -4.81 -9.75
N LEU A 86 15.81 -4.12 -8.61
CA LEU A 86 14.90 -4.36 -7.49
C LEU A 86 13.74 -3.36 -7.56
N VAL A 87 12.53 -3.87 -7.68
CA VAL A 87 11.31 -3.07 -7.86
C VAL A 87 10.42 -3.17 -6.63
N ILE A 88 10.02 -2.03 -6.05
CA ILE A 88 9.20 -1.99 -4.83
C ILE A 88 8.22 -0.84 -4.91
N ALA A 89 6.95 -1.16 -5.14
CA ALA A 89 5.88 -0.15 -5.23
C ALA A 89 6.27 1.05 -6.14
N TYR A 90 6.85 0.77 -7.29
CA TYR A 90 7.32 1.80 -8.25
C TYR A 90 6.16 2.56 -8.88
N GLY A 91 5.07 1.86 -9.20
CA GLY A 91 3.83 2.44 -9.67
C GLY A 91 3.83 2.89 -11.14
N GLN A 92 4.76 2.37 -11.94
CA GLN A 92 4.74 2.44 -13.41
C GLN A 92 4.85 1.02 -13.98
N ILE A 93 4.28 0.84 -15.16
CA ILE A 93 4.45 -0.39 -15.94
C ILE A 93 5.87 -0.41 -16.50
N ILE A 94 6.58 -1.50 -16.31
CA ILE A 94 7.90 -1.75 -16.89
C ILE A 94 7.67 -2.47 -18.22
N PRO A 95 8.08 -1.89 -19.36
CA PRO A 95 7.91 -2.54 -20.65
C PRO A 95 8.70 -3.84 -20.75
N GLU A 96 8.18 -4.81 -21.48
CA GLU A 96 8.82 -6.11 -21.67
C GLU A 96 10.25 -5.99 -22.21
N SER A 97 10.50 -5.00 -23.10
CA SER A 97 11.84 -4.72 -23.63
C SER A 97 12.88 -4.41 -22.55
N PHE A 98 12.46 -3.90 -21.38
CA PHE A 98 13.37 -3.58 -20.27
C PHE A 98 13.72 -4.81 -19.42
N LEU A 99 12.85 -5.82 -19.37
CA LEU A 99 12.95 -6.92 -18.39
C LEU A 99 14.25 -7.74 -18.53
N ASN A 100 14.88 -7.71 -19.70
CA ASN A 100 16.12 -8.43 -19.99
C ASN A 100 17.38 -7.54 -19.93
N LEU A 101 17.27 -6.29 -19.46
CA LEU A 101 18.42 -5.36 -19.39
C LEU A 101 19.36 -5.62 -18.22
N THR A 102 18.98 -6.51 -17.29
CA THR A 102 19.84 -6.89 -16.15
C THR A 102 20.03 -8.40 -16.11
N LYS A 103 21.17 -8.86 -15.58
CA LYS A 103 21.57 -10.28 -15.62
C LYS A 103 20.60 -11.21 -14.89
N LYS A 104 20.07 -10.75 -13.75
CA LYS A 104 19.11 -11.53 -12.92
C LYS A 104 17.64 -11.14 -13.19
N GLY A 105 17.43 -10.16 -14.08
CA GLY A 105 16.10 -9.63 -14.40
C GLY A 105 15.61 -8.60 -13.37
N PHE A 106 14.32 -8.35 -13.39
CA PHE A 106 13.62 -7.42 -12.52
C PHE A 106 12.94 -8.22 -11.41
N ILE A 107 13.34 -7.95 -10.18
CA ILE A 107 12.83 -8.62 -8.97
C ILE A 107 11.88 -7.68 -8.25
N ASN A 108 10.67 -8.14 -7.93
CA ASN A 108 9.68 -7.38 -7.19
C ASN A 108 9.49 -7.96 -5.79
N ILE A 109 9.39 -7.07 -4.79
CA ILE A 109 8.86 -7.41 -3.46
C ILE A 109 7.40 -7.01 -3.45
N HIS A 110 6.53 -8.00 -3.60
CA HIS A 110 5.09 -7.81 -3.60
C HIS A 110 4.51 -7.97 -2.19
N ALA A 111 3.63 -7.05 -1.79
CA ALA A 111 3.08 -6.99 -0.43
C ALA A 111 1.87 -7.93 -0.24
N SER A 112 2.00 -9.17 -0.68
CA SER A 112 1.05 -10.26 -0.42
C SER A 112 1.71 -11.63 -0.54
N LEU A 113 1.00 -12.67 -0.11
CA LEU A 113 1.35 -14.08 -0.36
C LEU A 113 0.81 -14.48 -1.74
N LEU A 114 1.62 -14.28 -2.79
CA LEU A 114 1.25 -14.68 -4.14
C LEU A 114 0.95 -16.20 -4.23
N PRO A 115 -0.03 -16.60 -5.02
CA PRO A 115 -0.74 -15.87 -6.09
C PRO A 115 -1.93 -15.02 -5.62
N LYS A 116 -2.18 -14.90 -4.31
CA LYS A 116 -3.26 -14.06 -3.80
C LYS A 116 -2.90 -12.58 -3.88
N TYR A 117 -3.91 -11.74 -4.15
CA TYR A 117 -3.80 -10.28 -4.15
C TYR A 117 -2.77 -9.72 -5.13
N ARG A 118 -2.69 -10.26 -6.36
CA ARG A 118 -1.96 -9.62 -7.46
C ARG A 118 -2.52 -8.23 -7.75
N GLY A 119 -1.68 -7.23 -8.01
CA GLY A 119 -2.10 -5.88 -8.40
C GLY A 119 -1.75 -4.78 -7.43
N ALA A 120 -2.48 -3.65 -7.51
CA ALA A 120 -2.02 -2.36 -7.01
C ALA A 120 -2.28 -2.09 -5.51
N ALA A 121 -3.17 -2.84 -4.85
CA ALA A 121 -3.59 -2.53 -3.48
C ALA A 121 -3.69 -3.76 -2.56
N PRO A 122 -2.68 -4.66 -2.52
CA PRO A 122 -2.74 -5.90 -1.76
C PRO A 122 -2.96 -5.66 -0.26
N ILE A 123 -2.28 -4.70 0.35
CA ILE A 123 -2.37 -4.37 1.78
C ILE A 123 -3.79 -3.95 2.15
N GLN A 124 -4.35 -2.98 1.41
CA GLN A 124 -5.69 -2.46 1.66
C GLN A 124 -6.76 -3.54 1.49
N ARG A 125 -6.64 -4.33 0.42
CA ARG A 125 -7.60 -5.40 0.12
C ARG A 125 -7.56 -6.53 1.15
N ALA A 126 -6.37 -6.92 1.64
CA ALA A 126 -6.25 -7.92 2.70
C ALA A 126 -6.99 -7.51 3.97
N ILE A 127 -6.83 -6.25 4.43
CA ILE A 127 -7.56 -5.72 5.59
C ILE A 127 -9.06 -5.66 5.32
N MET A 128 -9.47 -5.08 4.18
CA MET A 128 -10.90 -4.93 3.84
C MET A 128 -11.61 -6.28 3.70
N ASN A 129 -10.90 -7.32 3.30
CA ASN A 129 -11.41 -8.70 3.20
C ASN A 129 -11.31 -9.48 4.52
N LEU A 130 -10.90 -8.81 5.62
CA LEU A 130 -10.78 -9.44 6.95
C LEU A 130 -9.84 -10.66 6.95
N GLU A 131 -8.80 -10.63 6.11
CA GLU A 131 -7.77 -11.66 6.14
C GLU A 131 -7.08 -11.67 7.51
N LYS A 132 -6.71 -12.87 7.97
CA LYS A 132 -6.00 -13.04 9.23
C LYS A 132 -4.48 -13.01 9.04
N LYS A 133 -4.02 -13.29 7.83
CA LYS A 133 -2.63 -13.40 7.46
C LYS A 133 -2.38 -12.77 6.11
N THR A 134 -1.21 -12.22 5.96
CA THR A 134 -0.66 -11.73 4.70
C THR A 134 0.85 -11.93 4.71
N GLY A 135 1.57 -11.26 3.83
CA GLY A 135 3.03 -11.37 3.80
C GLY A 135 3.65 -10.61 2.67
N ILE A 136 4.87 -10.96 2.36
CA ILE A 136 5.59 -10.50 1.18
C ILE A 136 5.99 -11.69 0.31
N SER A 137 6.03 -11.48 -1.00
CA SER A 137 6.57 -12.46 -1.96
C SER A 137 7.65 -11.80 -2.81
N ILE A 138 8.78 -12.48 -2.96
CA ILE A 138 9.89 -12.08 -3.81
C ILE A 138 9.76 -12.82 -5.13
N MET A 139 9.53 -12.08 -6.22
CA MET A 139 9.19 -12.66 -7.52
C MET A 139 9.96 -11.99 -8.65
N LYS A 140 10.16 -12.68 -9.77
CA LYS A 140 10.58 -12.09 -11.03
C LYS A 140 9.40 -11.39 -11.70
N ILE A 141 9.66 -10.20 -12.25
CA ILE A 141 8.66 -9.52 -13.08
C ILE A 141 8.67 -10.13 -14.48
N ASN A 142 7.49 -10.38 -15.01
CA ASN A 142 7.24 -10.72 -16.41
C ASN A 142 6.24 -9.73 -17.04
N SER A 143 5.77 -10.00 -18.25
CA SER A 143 4.82 -9.13 -18.97
C SER A 143 3.41 -9.12 -18.37
N GLN A 144 3.09 -10.08 -17.49
CA GLN A 144 1.78 -10.20 -16.85
C GLN A 144 1.79 -9.57 -15.46
N LEU A 145 0.62 -9.14 -14.98
CA LEU A 145 0.48 -8.44 -13.70
C LEU A 145 0.74 -9.37 -12.51
N ASP A 146 1.91 -9.23 -11.87
CA ASP A 146 2.34 -9.96 -10.68
C ASP A 146 2.21 -11.50 -10.80
N GLU A 147 2.41 -12.03 -12.02
CA GLU A 147 2.27 -13.46 -12.34
C GLU A 147 3.60 -14.20 -12.46
N GLY A 148 4.71 -13.49 -12.39
CA GLY A 148 6.02 -14.08 -12.54
C GLY A 148 6.38 -15.06 -11.41
N PRO A 149 7.39 -15.89 -11.61
CA PRO A 149 7.77 -16.92 -10.66
C PRO A 149 8.29 -16.35 -9.35
N VAL A 150 7.95 -17.00 -8.24
CA VAL A 150 8.27 -16.62 -6.86
C VAL A 150 9.43 -17.46 -6.34
N CYS A 151 10.42 -16.83 -5.68
CA CYS A 151 11.50 -17.56 -5.02
C CYS A 151 11.27 -17.72 -3.52
N LYS A 152 10.69 -16.74 -2.86
CA LYS A 152 10.44 -16.74 -1.41
C LYS A 152 9.12 -16.05 -1.08
N SER A 153 8.48 -16.50 -0.02
CA SER A 153 7.34 -15.82 0.60
C SER A 153 7.47 -15.88 2.12
N TYR A 154 7.13 -14.79 2.78
CA TYR A 154 7.19 -14.65 4.24
C TYR A 154 5.84 -14.17 4.74
N GLU A 155 5.29 -14.86 5.74
CA GLU A 155 3.96 -14.63 6.28
C GLU A 155 4.02 -13.82 7.57
N ILE A 156 3.00 -12.96 7.79
CA ILE A 156 2.71 -12.32 9.08
C ILE A 156 1.21 -12.33 9.37
N ASP A 157 0.88 -12.23 10.66
CA ASP A 157 -0.51 -12.05 11.09
C ASP A 157 -0.96 -10.59 10.90
N ILE A 158 -2.25 -10.42 10.59
CA ILE A 158 -2.93 -9.12 10.56
C ILE A 158 -3.69 -8.96 11.86
N ASP A 159 -3.37 -7.94 12.66
CA ASP A 159 -4.15 -7.57 13.84
C ASP A 159 -5.48 -6.92 13.42
N GLU A 160 -6.56 -7.21 14.14
CA GLU A 160 -7.89 -6.64 13.86
C GLU A 160 -7.92 -5.09 13.93
N LYS A 161 -6.94 -4.49 14.59
CA LYS A 161 -6.79 -3.03 14.73
C LYS A 161 -5.82 -2.42 13.72
N ASP A 162 -5.11 -3.23 12.94
CA ASP A 162 -4.14 -2.73 11.97
C ASP A 162 -4.85 -1.87 10.92
N SER A 163 -4.38 -0.65 10.73
CA SER A 163 -4.65 0.15 9.54
C SER A 163 -3.76 -0.30 8.38
N SER A 164 -4.05 0.18 7.17
CA SER A 164 -3.18 -0.10 6.02
C SER A 164 -1.78 0.51 6.19
N ASP A 165 -1.64 1.60 6.94
CA ASP A 165 -0.33 2.18 7.25
C ASP A 165 0.42 1.29 8.25
N ASP A 166 -0.23 0.81 9.34
CA ASP A 166 0.38 -0.11 10.30
C ASP A 166 0.84 -1.41 9.63
N LEU A 167 -0.01 -2.01 8.80
CA LEU A 167 0.33 -3.24 8.09
C LEU A 167 1.44 -3.00 7.06
N SER A 168 1.43 -1.87 6.37
CA SER A 168 2.51 -1.48 5.44
C SER A 168 3.85 -1.34 6.17
N GLU A 169 3.84 -0.80 7.39
CA GLU A 169 5.04 -0.69 8.22
C GLU A 169 5.56 -2.06 8.63
N LYS A 170 4.70 -2.95 9.16
CA LYS A 170 5.05 -4.33 9.52
C LYS A 170 5.64 -5.12 8.34
N LEU A 171 5.01 -5.02 7.16
CA LEU A 171 5.50 -5.69 5.95
C LEU A 171 6.82 -5.11 5.44
N SER A 172 7.02 -3.80 5.60
CA SER A 172 8.28 -3.15 5.27
C SER A 172 9.42 -3.61 6.19
N ASP A 173 9.15 -3.76 7.49
CA ASP A 173 10.12 -4.28 8.47
C ASP A 173 10.46 -5.74 8.19
N LEU A 174 9.45 -6.57 7.88
CA LEU A 174 9.66 -7.95 7.44
C LEU A 174 10.52 -8.02 6.17
N ALA A 175 10.25 -7.14 5.19
CA ALA A 175 11.04 -7.08 3.97
C ALA A 175 12.50 -6.69 4.26
N VAL A 176 12.74 -5.73 5.14
CA VAL A 176 14.10 -5.33 5.56
C VAL A 176 14.84 -6.48 6.25
N GLU A 177 14.16 -7.24 7.10
CA GLU A 177 14.75 -8.39 7.81
C GLU A 177 15.20 -9.51 6.84
N LYS A 178 14.41 -9.77 5.80
CA LYS A 178 14.60 -10.94 4.93
C LYS A 178 15.38 -10.65 3.64
N ILE A 179 15.33 -9.41 3.15
CA ILE A 179 15.72 -9.10 1.77
C ILE A 179 17.23 -9.25 1.51
N LEU A 180 18.09 -9.01 2.51
CA LEU A 180 19.52 -9.03 2.30
C LEU A 180 20.01 -10.42 1.91
N ASP A 181 19.61 -11.45 2.67
CA ASP A 181 19.96 -12.85 2.37
C ASP A 181 19.35 -13.30 1.03
N ASP A 182 18.11 -12.90 0.75
CA ASP A 182 17.40 -13.29 -0.48
C ASP A 182 18.02 -12.61 -1.72
N ILE A 183 18.49 -11.36 -1.61
CA ILE A 183 19.19 -10.68 -2.70
C ILE A 183 20.51 -11.38 -3.00
N ASP A 184 21.27 -11.76 -1.99
CA ASP A 184 22.52 -12.48 -2.18
C ASP A 184 22.28 -13.83 -2.85
N ASP A 185 21.26 -14.58 -2.43
CA ASP A 185 20.87 -15.82 -3.06
C ASP A 185 20.48 -15.63 -4.55
N ILE A 186 19.79 -14.55 -4.88
CA ILE A 186 19.42 -14.23 -6.28
C ILE A 186 20.66 -13.85 -7.09
N LEU A 187 21.51 -13.00 -6.55
CA LEU A 187 22.72 -12.54 -7.21
C LEU A 187 23.73 -13.67 -7.44
N ASP A 188 23.74 -14.67 -6.56
CA ASP A 188 24.63 -15.85 -6.61
C ASP A 188 24.04 -17.07 -7.34
N ASP A 189 22.86 -16.92 -7.99
CA ASP A 189 22.13 -18.01 -8.67
C ASP A 189 21.71 -19.17 -7.75
N LYS A 190 21.60 -18.93 -6.45
CA LYS A 190 21.15 -19.90 -5.46
C LYS A 190 19.61 -19.93 -5.30
N ALA A 191 18.96 -18.79 -5.59
CA ALA A 191 17.50 -18.66 -5.47
C ALA A 191 16.78 -19.53 -6.51
N LYS A 192 15.80 -20.31 -6.04
CA LYS A 192 14.99 -21.18 -6.89
C LYS A 192 13.63 -20.54 -7.12
N PHE A 193 13.39 -20.05 -8.31
CA PHE A 193 12.10 -19.50 -8.73
C PHE A 193 11.14 -20.60 -9.17
N ARG A 194 9.87 -20.52 -8.71
CA ARG A 194 8.82 -21.46 -9.04
C ARG A 194 7.61 -20.70 -9.58
N ASP A 195 6.99 -21.24 -10.61
CA ASP A 195 5.76 -20.68 -11.19
C ASP A 195 4.65 -20.67 -10.16
N GLN A 196 3.80 -19.64 -10.24
CA GLN A 196 2.64 -19.52 -9.37
C GLN A 196 1.51 -20.45 -9.81
N ASP A 197 0.76 -20.98 -8.84
CA ASP A 197 -0.50 -21.69 -9.13
C ASP A 197 -1.61 -20.68 -9.48
N HIS A 198 -1.87 -20.52 -10.77
CA HIS A 198 -2.85 -19.58 -11.29
C HIS A 198 -4.30 -19.89 -10.87
N SER A 199 -4.61 -21.13 -10.48
CA SER A 199 -5.96 -21.51 -10.03
C SER A 199 -6.34 -20.86 -8.70
N ASN A 200 -5.35 -20.48 -7.89
CA ASN A 200 -5.51 -19.81 -6.59
C ASN A 200 -5.31 -18.29 -6.65
N ALA A 201 -5.18 -17.72 -7.85
CA ALA A 201 -4.93 -16.30 -8.01
C ALA A 201 -6.14 -15.44 -7.64
N THR A 202 -5.90 -14.38 -6.88
CA THR A 202 -6.87 -13.31 -6.63
C THR A 202 -6.26 -11.94 -6.94
N TYR A 203 -7.11 -10.93 -7.17
CA TYR A 203 -6.65 -9.64 -7.67
C TYR A 203 -7.01 -8.49 -6.71
N ALA A 204 -6.01 -7.69 -6.38
CA ALA A 204 -6.09 -6.50 -5.55
C ALA A 204 -6.15 -5.23 -6.42
N LYS A 205 -7.31 -4.98 -7.02
CA LYS A 205 -7.53 -3.79 -7.85
C LYS A 205 -7.24 -2.51 -7.09
N LYS A 206 -6.71 -1.50 -7.81
CA LYS A 206 -6.51 -0.16 -7.27
C LYS A 206 -7.80 0.34 -6.59
N ILE A 207 -7.65 1.00 -5.44
CA ILE A 207 -8.77 1.57 -4.70
C ILE A 207 -9.37 2.75 -5.47
N ASP A 208 -10.67 2.70 -5.72
CA ASP A 208 -11.43 3.85 -6.23
C ASP A 208 -11.85 4.74 -5.05
N LYS A 209 -11.86 6.06 -5.29
CA LYS A 209 -12.32 7.02 -4.28
C LYS A 209 -13.76 6.78 -3.82
N LYS A 210 -14.60 6.25 -4.69
CA LYS A 210 -16.01 5.91 -4.37
C LYS A 210 -16.13 4.79 -3.34
N GLU A 211 -15.14 3.89 -3.30
CA GLU A 211 -15.13 2.79 -2.32
C GLU A 211 -15.01 3.27 -0.87
N SER A 212 -14.55 4.51 -0.64
CA SER A 212 -14.44 5.08 0.71
C SER A 212 -15.78 5.52 1.30
N SER A 213 -16.89 5.45 0.57
CA SER A 213 -18.24 5.63 1.13
C SER A 213 -18.64 4.45 2.00
N ILE A 214 -19.21 4.72 3.17
CA ILE A 214 -19.68 3.69 4.09
C ILE A 214 -21.09 3.26 3.67
N ASP A 215 -21.29 1.96 3.55
CA ASP A 215 -22.60 1.33 3.44
C ASP A 215 -22.95 0.70 4.80
N TRP A 216 -23.92 1.30 5.48
CA TRP A 216 -24.37 0.85 6.80
C TRP A 216 -25.12 -0.49 6.76
N ASN A 217 -25.56 -0.95 5.57
CA ASN A 217 -26.18 -2.28 5.38
C ASN A 217 -25.15 -3.43 5.36
N THR A 218 -23.90 -3.15 5.71
CA THR A 218 -22.85 -4.16 5.90
C THR A 218 -22.60 -4.42 7.39
N PRO A 219 -22.04 -5.59 7.79
CA PRO A 219 -21.70 -5.87 9.18
C PRO A 219 -20.68 -4.85 9.73
N ALA A 220 -20.76 -4.54 11.02
CA ALA A 220 -19.85 -3.59 11.69
C ALA A 220 -18.37 -3.93 11.51
N LYS A 221 -18.03 -5.23 11.51
CA LYS A 221 -16.64 -5.68 11.23
C LYS A 221 -16.16 -5.26 9.84
N SER A 222 -17.02 -5.36 8.82
CA SER A 222 -16.70 -4.96 7.45
C SER A 222 -16.57 -3.43 7.32
N VAL A 223 -17.39 -2.67 8.06
CA VAL A 223 -17.26 -1.20 8.13
C VAL A 223 -15.92 -0.81 8.75
N ILE A 224 -15.53 -1.45 9.87
CA ILE A 224 -14.22 -1.22 10.53
C ILE A 224 -13.07 -1.60 9.59
N ALA A 225 -13.15 -2.76 8.95
CA ALA A 225 -12.14 -3.21 8.00
C ALA A 225 -11.97 -2.22 6.83
N LYS A 226 -13.08 -1.64 6.33
CA LYS A 226 -13.02 -0.57 5.33
C LYS A 226 -12.36 0.70 5.88
N ILE A 227 -12.69 1.12 7.11
CA ILE A 227 -12.07 2.27 7.76
C ILE A 227 -10.56 2.05 7.90
N ASN A 228 -10.14 0.89 8.38
CA ASN A 228 -8.74 0.56 8.60
C ASN A 228 -7.98 0.40 7.27
N GLY A 229 -8.54 -0.33 6.31
CA GLY A 229 -7.90 -0.59 5.01
C GLY A 229 -7.74 0.67 4.15
N LEU A 230 -8.61 1.67 4.31
CA LEU A 230 -8.57 2.92 3.55
C LEU A 230 -8.01 4.11 4.36
N ASN A 231 -7.49 3.88 5.57
CA ASN A 231 -7.10 4.95 6.51
C ASN A 231 -8.23 5.99 6.67
N GLY A 232 -9.45 5.48 6.78
CA GLY A 232 -10.69 6.22 6.98
C GLY A 232 -11.68 6.11 5.83
N ALA A 233 -12.94 5.92 6.20
CA ALA A 233 -14.10 5.87 5.31
C ALA A 233 -15.09 6.99 5.67
N HIS A 234 -15.98 7.36 4.75
CA HIS A 234 -16.80 8.54 4.95
C HIS A 234 -18.31 8.26 4.78
N PHE A 235 -19.09 9.13 5.36
CA PHE A 235 -20.52 9.27 5.13
C PHE A 235 -20.87 10.75 4.88
N ILE A 236 -22.06 11.00 4.37
CA ILE A 236 -22.60 12.36 4.17
C ILE A 236 -23.70 12.60 5.21
N PHE A 237 -23.70 13.75 5.85
CA PHE A 237 -24.74 14.20 6.74
C PHE A 237 -25.02 15.69 6.49
N GLN A 238 -26.27 16.04 6.17
CA GLN A 238 -26.71 17.41 5.84
C GLN A 238 -25.80 18.08 4.79
N GLY A 239 -25.44 17.36 3.73
CA GLY A 239 -24.62 17.85 2.63
C GLY A 239 -23.12 17.99 2.95
N ALA A 240 -22.69 17.76 4.19
CA ALA A 240 -21.28 17.77 4.57
C ALA A 240 -20.71 16.35 4.65
N ARG A 241 -19.44 16.20 4.25
CA ARG A 241 -18.74 14.92 4.31
C ARG A 241 -17.99 14.77 5.64
N TYR A 242 -18.19 13.64 6.28
CA TYR A 242 -17.54 13.24 7.52
C TYR A 242 -16.75 11.95 7.29
N LYS A 243 -15.45 11.98 7.59
CA LYS A 243 -14.56 10.83 7.49
C LYS A 243 -14.33 10.23 8.86
N ILE A 244 -14.71 8.97 9.06
CA ILE A 244 -14.35 8.20 10.25
C ILE A 244 -12.92 7.69 10.03
N LEU A 245 -12.02 8.06 10.93
CA LEU A 245 -10.60 7.70 10.86
C LEU A 245 -10.28 6.50 11.75
N LYS A 246 -11.05 6.32 12.85
CA LYS A 246 -10.90 5.18 13.75
C LYS A 246 -12.24 4.84 14.38
N ALA A 247 -12.54 3.56 14.42
CA ALA A 247 -13.74 3.03 15.07
C ALA A 247 -13.43 1.70 15.76
N GLU A 248 -14.26 1.34 16.74
CA GLU A 248 -14.20 0.06 17.45
C GLU A 248 -15.54 -0.67 17.32
N LEU A 249 -15.49 -2.00 17.39
CA LEU A 249 -16.68 -2.83 17.39
C LEU A 249 -17.47 -2.61 18.68
N ASN A 250 -18.78 -2.43 18.53
CA ASN A 250 -19.71 -2.31 19.64
C ASN A 250 -20.84 -3.35 19.46
N ASN A 251 -21.32 -3.90 20.57
CA ASN A 251 -22.33 -4.96 20.55
C ASN A 251 -23.79 -4.45 20.55
N LEU A 252 -24.00 -3.14 20.57
CA LEU A 252 -25.34 -2.57 20.42
C LEU A 252 -25.89 -2.85 19.02
N SER A 253 -27.20 -2.91 18.89
CA SER A 253 -27.90 -3.13 17.63
C SER A 253 -28.99 -2.07 17.43
N GLY A 254 -29.28 -1.74 16.18
CA GLY A 254 -30.29 -0.79 15.77
C GLY A 254 -30.55 -0.90 14.26
N LYS A 255 -31.27 0.01 13.70
CA LYS A 255 -31.48 0.07 12.23
C LYS A 255 -30.17 0.57 11.58
N PRO A 256 -29.73 -0.02 10.46
CA PRO A 256 -28.52 0.42 9.77
C PRO A 256 -28.51 1.94 9.52
N GLY A 257 -27.41 2.60 9.92
CA GLY A 257 -27.25 4.05 9.85
C GLY A 257 -27.82 4.84 11.03
N GLU A 258 -28.53 4.20 11.95
CA GLU A 258 -29.06 4.85 13.17
C GLU A 258 -27.94 5.15 14.16
N ILE A 259 -27.91 6.36 14.70
CA ILE A 259 -27.05 6.74 15.81
C ILE A 259 -27.73 6.30 17.10
N ILE A 260 -27.25 5.24 17.70
CA ILE A 260 -27.92 4.53 18.80
C ILE A 260 -27.37 4.86 20.19
N GLY A 261 -26.28 5.62 20.25
CA GLY A 261 -25.64 6.00 21.52
C GLY A 261 -25.10 7.42 21.52
N ASP A 262 -24.86 7.93 22.74
CA ASP A 262 -24.39 9.31 22.98
C ASP A 262 -22.89 9.53 22.69
N SER A 263 -22.11 8.43 22.50
CA SER A 263 -20.69 8.48 22.13
C SER A 263 -20.46 8.21 20.63
N LEU A 264 -21.47 8.48 19.79
CA LEU A 264 -21.48 8.24 18.36
C LEU A 264 -21.32 6.77 18.00
N GLU A 265 -22.15 5.94 18.63
CA GLU A 265 -22.36 4.55 18.24
C GLU A 265 -23.35 4.52 17.07
N ILE A 266 -22.91 3.91 15.95
CA ILE A 266 -23.69 3.86 14.71
C ILE A 266 -24.01 2.41 14.40
N ALA A 267 -25.31 2.09 14.26
CA ALA A 267 -25.78 0.76 13.93
C ALA A 267 -25.39 0.37 12.49
N CYS A 268 -25.00 -0.87 12.33
CA CYS A 268 -24.74 -1.53 11.05
C CYS A 268 -25.74 -2.66 10.85
N LYS A 269 -25.64 -3.38 9.70
CA LYS A 269 -26.48 -4.57 9.47
C LYS A 269 -26.42 -5.57 10.63
N GLU A 270 -25.26 -5.76 11.18
CA GLU A 270 -25.00 -6.59 12.34
C GLU A 270 -24.12 -5.80 13.29
N LYS A 271 -24.54 -5.68 14.56
CA LYS A 271 -23.86 -4.92 15.59
C LYS A 271 -23.77 -3.42 15.26
N SER A 272 -22.82 -2.74 15.85
CA SER A 272 -22.57 -1.32 15.64
C SER A 272 -21.07 -1.01 15.71
N ILE A 273 -20.70 0.17 15.25
CA ILE A 273 -19.37 0.74 15.47
C ILE A 273 -19.46 1.86 16.49
N LYS A 274 -18.45 2.01 17.33
CA LYS A 274 -18.20 3.20 18.14
C LYS A 274 -17.13 4.02 17.46
N VAL A 275 -17.46 5.24 17.05
CA VAL A 275 -16.51 6.14 16.40
C VAL A 275 -15.57 6.71 17.45
N MET A 276 -14.25 6.57 17.23
CA MET A 276 -13.20 7.07 18.12
C MET A 276 -12.58 8.35 17.62
N MET A 277 -12.41 8.47 16.28
CA MET A 277 -11.84 9.65 15.64
C MET A 277 -12.57 9.96 14.35
N ILE A 278 -12.94 11.23 14.16
CA ILE A 278 -13.73 11.71 13.04
C ILE A 278 -13.15 13.03 12.50
N GLN A 279 -13.37 13.27 11.22
CA GLN A 279 -12.96 14.50 10.56
C GLN A 279 -14.10 15.01 9.66
N ARG A 280 -14.62 16.21 9.94
CA ARG A 280 -15.47 16.93 8.99
C ARG A 280 -14.60 17.50 7.86
N GLU A 281 -15.12 17.52 6.64
CA GLU A 281 -14.42 18.13 5.52
C GLU A 281 -13.98 19.58 5.82
N GLY A 282 -12.78 19.96 5.41
CA GLY A 282 -12.22 21.28 5.68
C GLY A 282 -11.73 21.50 7.11
N LYS A 283 -11.95 20.56 8.05
CA LYS A 283 -11.51 20.67 9.45
C LYS A 283 -10.38 19.69 9.76
N LYS A 284 -9.75 19.84 10.93
CA LYS A 284 -8.77 18.87 11.45
C LYS A 284 -9.48 17.64 12.04
N PRO A 285 -8.81 16.47 12.09
CA PRO A 285 -9.29 15.32 12.85
C PRO A 285 -9.55 15.69 14.33
N GLN A 286 -10.59 15.11 14.90
CA GLN A 286 -10.99 15.31 16.30
C GLN A 286 -11.32 13.95 16.94
N LYS A 287 -11.06 13.81 18.24
CA LYS A 287 -11.62 12.72 19.03
C LYS A 287 -13.14 12.91 19.13
N THR A 288 -13.88 11.82 19.17
CA THR A 288 -15.36 11.87 19.19
C THR A 288 -15.94 12.73 20.31
N PRO A 289 -15.45 12.69 21.57
CA PRO A 289 -15.98 13.58 22.61
C PRO A 289 -15.85 15.08 22.28
N GLU A 290 -14.72 15.50 21.73
CA GLU A 290 -14.47 16.90 21.30
C GLU A 290 -15.39 17.28 20.13
N PHE A 291 -15.54 16.38 19.17
CA PHE A 291 -16.41 16.58 18.01
C PHE A 291 -17.87 16.78 18.42
N LEU A 292 -18.36 15.99 19.38
CA LEU A 292 -19.75 16.03 19.82
C LEU A 292 -20.16 17.33 20.54
N LEU A 293 -19.22 18.05 21.16
CA LEU A 293 -19.50 19.34 21.82
C LEU A 293 -20.11 20.38 20.87
N GLY A 294 -19.73 20.35 19.59
CA GLY A 294 -20.21 21.30 18.58
C GLY A 294 -20.97 20.64 17.41
N SER A 295 -21.35 19.36 17.53
CA SER A 295 -21.97 18.62 16.43
C SER A 295 -23.47 18.60 16.54
N GLN A 296 -24.13 18.64 15.36
CA GLN A 296 -25.57 18.39 15.23
C GLN A 296 -25.88 16.88 15.06
N ILE A 297 -24.86 16.04 14.95
CA ILE A 297 -25.00 14.58 14.86
C ILE A 297 -25.28 14.05 16.26
N LYS A 298 -26.51 13.60 16.52
CA LYS A 298 -26.99 13.18 17.84
C LYS A 298 -27.70 11.82 17.74
N LYS A 299 -27.79 11.15 18.88
CA LYS A 299 -28.58 9.93 19.05
C LYS A 299 -29.99 10.08 18.48
N GLY A 300 -30.49 9.04 17.84
CA GLY A 300 -31.80 8.97 17.19
C GLY A 300 -31.83 9.49 15.76
N LEU A 301 -30.77 10.10 15.26
CA LEU A 301 -30.65 10.50 13.85
C LEU A 301 -30.21 9.32 12.98
N PHE A 302 -30.51 9.39 11.69
CA PHE A 302 -30.13 8.40 10.69
C PHE A 302 -29.13 9.00 9.71
N LEU A 303 -28.09 8.24 9.43
CA LEU A 303 -27.13 8.49 8.37
C LEU A 303 -27.56 7.72 7.13
N SER A 304 -27.82 8.42 6.04
CA SER A 304 -28.17 7.78 4.77
C SER A 304 -26.96 7.07 4.16
N ASN A 305 -27.22 5.94 3.50
CA ASN A 305 -26.27 5.39 2.52
C ASN A 305 -26.16 6.39 1.36
N VAL A 306 -24.94 6.62 0.88
CA VAL A 306 -24.64 7.53 -0.24
C VAL A 306 -24.68 6.78 -1.54
#